data_10af5679ea7fc229fdec4738c1f8483f
#
_entry.id   10af5679ea7fc229fdec4738c1f8483f
#
_cell.length_a   1.000
_cell.length_b   1.000
_cell.length_c   1.000
_cell.angle_alpha   90.00
_cell.angle_beta   90.00
_cell.angle_gamma   90.00
#
_symmetry.space_group_name_H-M   'P 1'
#
loop_
_entity.id
_entity.type
_entity.pdbx_description
1 polymer ?
#
loop_
_entity_poly.entity_id
_entity_poly.type
_entity_poly.pdbx_seq_one_letter_code
_entity_poly.pdbx_strand_id
1 'polypeptide(L)'
;MHRVSDFDYRLPPELIAQEPLADRASSRLLVLDRASGSIRHAGFTDFVDLVAPLDVLVLNVSRVIPARLYGKRESGNAAELLLVRALPDGTWLAMGHPGGKLKPGRTVRFGDDSAAEIVEVLGGGLRRVTFVGQLDASATLAKYGAVPLPPYIQRPPRPEDRERYQTVYAEHDGSVAAPTAGLHFTPALLERIKQRGTALATLDLQIGPGTFKPVEVDDLADHPMHAEAYRVSDETADLINERRRAGGRVWAVGTTVVRTLETVAAPDGTIRPGAGDTNLFIYSPYTFRAVDRLLTNFHLPRSTLLMLVCAFGGYERVMRAYGEAIEQRYRFYSYGDAMALV
;
A
#
# COMPACT_ATOMS: atom_id res chain seq x y z
N MET A 1 8.66 8.29 -24.58
CA MET A 1 7.53 7.98 -23.67
C MET A 1 7.53 6.48 -23.44
N HIS A 2 7.45 6.04 -22.18
CA HIS A 2 7.33 4.62 -21.85
C HIS A 2 5.89 4.16 -22.07
N ARG A 3 5.75 2.91 -22.56
CA ARG A 3 4.48 2.20 -22.63
C ARG A 3 4.33 1.30 -21.40
N VAL A 4 3.13 0.86 -21.11
CA VAL A 4 2.89 -0.10 -20.01
C VAL A 4 3.73 -1.38 -20.18
N SER A 5 3.90 -1.84 -21.44
CA SER A 5 4.75 -3.00 -21.77
C SER A 5 6.21 -2.84 -21.39
N ASP A 6 6.75 -1.62 -21.32
CA ASP A 6 8.16 -1.38 -20.95
C ASP A 6 8.41 -1.74 -19.46
N PHE A 7 7.37 -1.68 -18.63
CA PHE A 7 7.41 -2.04 -17.20
C PHE A 7 7.14 -3.51 -16.94
N ASP A 8 7.22 -4.33 -17.97
CA ASP A 8 7.09 -5.78 -17.85
C ASP A 8 8.43 -6.44 -17.52
N TYR A 9 8.39 -7.47 -16.70
CA TYR A 9 9.55 -8.30 -16.40
C TYR A 9 9.09 -9.71 -16.03
N ARG A 10 9.94 -10.70 -16.28
CA ARG A 10 9.62 -12.10 -15.95
C ARG A 10 10.00 -12.39 -14.50
N LEU A 11 8.98 -12.57 -13.65
CA LEU A 11 9.16 -13.00 -12.26
C LEU A 11 8.88 -14.49 -12.11
N PRO A 12 9.84 -15.30 -11.65
CA PRO A 12 9.60 -16.68 -11.28
C PRO A 12 8.56 -16.76 -10.16
N PRO A 13 7.48 -17.57 -10.28
CA PRO A 13 6.41 -17.63 -9.28
C PRO A 13 6.87 -18.00 -7.88
N GLU A 14 7.93 -18.79 -7.76
CA GLU A 14 8.51 -19.22 -6.49
C GLU A 14 9.18 -18.08 -5.71
N LEU A 15 9.46 -16.94 -6.34
CA LEU A 15 9.96 -15.74 -5.67
C LEU A 15 8.85 -14.88 -5.07
N ILE A 16 7.60 -15.16 -5.39
CA ILE A 16 6.45 -14.45 -4.80
C ILE A 16 6.22 -14.97 -3.38
N ALA A 17 6.49 -14.14 -2.38
CA ALA A 17 6.37 -14.52 -0.99
C ALA A 17 4.92 -14.81 -0.60
N GLN A 18 4.64 -16.07 -0.22
CA GLN A 18 3.31 -16.50 0.22
C GLN A 18 3.10 -16.31 1.72
N GLU A 19 4.17 -16.21 2.50
CA GLU A 19 4.14 -16.07 3.95
C GLU A 19 5.18 -15.05 4.43
N PRO A 20 4.89 -14.31 5.53
CA PRO A 20 5.89 -13.45 6.14
C PRO A 20 7.03 -14.29 6.76
N LEU A 21 8.21 -13.71 6.88
CA LEU A 21 9.29 -14.27 7.67
C LEU A 21 8.91 -14.31 9.15
N ALA A 22 9.46 -15.21 9.93
CA ALA A 22 9.18 -15.30 11.37
C ALA A 22 9.50 -13.99 12.08
N ASP A 23 10.67 -13.41 11.83
CA ASP A 23 11.03 -12.05 12.25
C ASP A 23 10.88 -11.07 11.08
N ARG A 24 10.18 -9.95 11.30
CA ARG A 24 9.93 -8.90 10.31
C ARG A 24 11.23 -8.28 9.80
N ALA A 25 12.19 -8.08 10.69
CA ALA A 25 13.45 -7.41 10.38
C ALA A 25 14.49 -8.32 9.70
N SER A 26 14.22 -9.62 9.57
CA SER A 26 15.15 -10.56 8.90
C SER A 26 15.02 -10.60 7.37
N SER A 27 14.18 -9.75 6.78
CA SER A 27 14.12 -9.56 5.32
C SER A 27 15.43 -8.96 4.80
N ARG A 28 15.73 -9.22 3.52
CA ARG A 28 16.86 -8.59 2.83
C ARG A 28 16.52 -7.19 2.39
N LEU A 29 17.56 -6.39 2.21
CA LEU A 29 17.47 -5.02 1.72
C LEU A 29 18.41 -4.86 0.51
N LEU A 30 17.86 -4.52 -0.65
CA LEU A 30 18.63 -4.06 -1.79
C LEU A 30 18.72 -2.54 -1.74
N VAL A 31 19.92 -2.00 -1.73
CA VAL A 31 20.16 -0.54 -1.74
C VAL A 31 20.62 -0.11 -3.12
N LEU A 32 19.84 0.74 -3.78
CA LEU A 32 20.16 1.37 -5.05
C LEU A 32 20.55 2.83 -4.83
N ASP A 33 21.79 3.17 -5.14
CA ASP A 33 22.22 4.56 -5.20
C ASP A 33 21.79 5.16 -6.55
N ARG A 34 20.94 6.19 -6.50
CA ARG A 34 20.34 6.81 -7.70
C ARG A 34 21.33 7.63 -8.49
N ALA A 35 22.37 8.15 -7.86
CA ALA A 35 23.38 8.97 -8.55
C ALA A 35 24.36 8.09 -9.35
N SER A 36 24.97 7.12 -8.68
CA SER A 36 25.96 6.22 -9.31
C SER A 36 25.33 5.02 -10.02
N GLY A 37 24.11 4.63 -9.62
CA GLY A 37 23.47 3.39 -10.04
C GLY A 37 24.07 2.15 -9.39
N SER A 38 24.91 2.28 -8.36
CA SER A 38 25.48 1.12 -7.65
C SER A 38 24.40 0.39 -6.84
N ILE A 39 24.55 -0.94 -6.77
CA ILE A 39 23.66 -1.82 -5.99
C ILE A 39 24.47 -2.44 -4.85
N ARG A 40 23.88 -2.48 -3.68
CA ARG A 40 24.43 -3.14 -2.49
C ARG A 40 23.37 -4.02 -1.84
N HIS A 41 23.75 -5.23 -1.46
CA HIS A 41 22.91 -6.16 -0.71
C HIS A 41 23.19 -6.06 0.78
N ALA A 42 22.12 -6.04 1.59
CA ALA A 42 22.17 -5.88 3.04
C ALA A 42 21.01 -6.63 3.72
N GLY A 43 21.01 -6.70 5.02
CA GLY A 43 19.85 -7.04 5.83
C GLY A 43 18.99 -5.81 6.11
N PHE A 44 17.69 -6.00 6.38
CA PHE A 44 16.81 -4.87 6.68
C PHE A 44 17.23 -4.12 7.96
N THR A 45 17.85 -4.82 8.92
CA THR A 45 18.39 -4.21 10.15
C THR A 45 19.46 -3.15 9.87
N ASP A 46 20.14 -3.22 8.72
CA ASP A 46 21.16 -2.24 8.30
C ASP A 46 20.53 -0.95 7.76
N PHE A 47 19.20 -0.91 7.58
CA PHE A 47 18.48 0.30 7.17
C PHE A 47 18.75 1.47 8.12
N VAL A 48 18.96 1.18 9.42
CA VAL A 48 19.28 2.19 10.42
C VAL A 48 20.54 3.00 10.06
N ASP A 49 21.48 2.41 9.32
CA ASP A 49 22.74 3.06 8.93
C ASP A 49 22.61 3.93 7.66
N LEU A 50 21.50 3.79 6.94
CA LEU A 50 21.17 4.62 5.77
C LEU A 50 20.54 5.97 6.16
N VAL A 51 19.96 6.05 7.36
CA VAL A 51 19.16 7.19 7.82
C VAL A 51 20.03 8.08 8.70
N ALA A 52 20.17 9.36 8.34
CA ALA A 52 20.98 10.30 9.07
C ALA A 52 20.22 10.95 10.26
N PRO A 53 20.92 11.47 11.29
CA PRO A 53 20.28 12.07 12.47
C PRO A 53 19.29 13.20 12.17
N LEU A 54 19.55 14.02 11.15
CA LEU A 54 18.66 15.12 10.75
C LEU A 54 17.50 14.69 9.85
N ASP A 55 17.54 13.47 9.31
CA ASP A 55 16.51 12.99 8.41
C ASP A 55 15.15 12.85 9.13
N VAL A 56 14.09 12.83 8.33
CA VAL A 56 12.75 12.47 8.78
C VAL A 56 12.26 11.23 8.03
N LEU A 57 11.86 10.20 8.77
CA LEU A 57 11.27 8.99 8.24
C LEU A 57 9.75 9.10 8.32
N VAL A 58 9.07 9.14 7.17
CA VAL A 58 7.62 9.32 7.10
C VAL A 58 6.93 7.98 6.89
N LEU A 59 5.97 7.68 7.75
CA LEU A 59 5.27 6.40 7.86
C LEU A 59 3.77 6.57 7.57
N ASN A 60 3.16 5.61 6.88
CA ASN A 60 1.70 5.55 6.73
C ASN A 60 1.11 4.71 7.86
N VAL A 61 0.32 5.34 8.74
CA VAL A 61 -0.29 4.70 9.94
C VAL A 61 -1.66 4.07 9.67
N SER A 62 -2.09 3.98 8.41
CA SER A 62 -3.35 3.33 8.10
C SER A 62 -3.35 1.86 8.54
N ARG A 63 -4.48 1.41 9.12
CA ARG A 63 -4.70 0.06 9.62
C ARG A 63 -5.59 -0.73 8.67
N VAL A 64 -5.18 -1.94 8.36
CA VAL A 64 -5.99 -2.88 7.55
C VAL A 64 -7.17 -3.36 8.36
N ILE A 65 -8.38 -3.17 7.83
CA ILE A 65 -9.60 -3.72 8.40
C ILE A 65 -9.87 -5.13 7.84
N PRO A 66 -10.55 -6.02 8.56
CA PRO A 66 -10.91 -7.35 8.06
C PRO A 66 -12.04 -7.24 7.02
N ALA A 67 -11.77 -6.53 5.93
CA ALA A 67 -12.75 -6.06 4.94
C ALA A 67 -13.31 -7.14 4.02
N ARG A 68 -12.78 -8.36 4.06
CA ARG A 68 -13.21 -9.45 3.19
C ARG A 68 -14.28 -10.31 3.88
N LEU A 69 -15.46 -10.39 3.30
CA LEU A 69 -16.61 -11.13 3.81
C LEU A 69 -16.96 -12.26 2.86
N TYR A 70 -16.91 -13.49 3.36
CA TYR A 70 -17.38 -14.68 2.65
C TYR A 70 -18.80 -15.03 3.07
N GLY A 71 -19.69 -15.16 2.11
CA GLY A 71 -21.11 -15.40 2.38
C GLY A 71 -21.78 -16.28 1.34
N LYS A 72 -23.09 -16.37 1.45
CA LYS A 72 -23.94 -17.10 0.51
C LYS A 72 -25.02 -16.19 -0.05
N ARG A 73 -25.28 -16.32 -1.35
CA ARG A 73 -26.43 -15.70 -2.01
C ARG A 73 -27.72 -16.44 -1.63
N GLU A 74 -28.87 -15.86 -1.91
CA GLU A 74 -30.19 -16.49 -1.72
C GLU A 74 -30.31 -17.87 -2.36
N SER A 75 -29.58 -18.11 -3.48
CA SER A 75 -29.50 -19.40 -4.16
C SER A 75 -28.67 -20.46 -3.41
N GLY A 76 -28.11 -20.15 -2.24
CA GLY A 76 -27.19 -21.02 -1.51
C GLY A 76 -25.73 -21.01 -1.99
N ASN A 77 -25.48 -20.45 -3.18
CA ASN A 77 -24.13 -20.42 -3.75
C ASN A 77 -23.24 -19.38 -3.08
N ALA A 78 -21.94 -19.67 -3.02
CA ALA A 78 -20.95 -18.77 -2.44
C ALA A 78 -20.90 -17.38 -3.11
N ALA A 79 -20.59 -16.38 -2.30
CA ALA A 79 -20.30 -15.03 -2.73
C ALA A 79 -19.25 -14.41 -1.79
N GLU A 80 -18.55 -13.42 -2.31
CA GLU A 80 -17.57 -12.63 -1.56
C GLU A 80 -17.89 -11.14 -1.74
N LEU A 81 -17.79 -10.39 -0.65
CA LEU A 81 -17.74 -8.93 -0.68
C LEU A 81 -16.41 -8.47 -0.05
N LEU A 82 -15.73 -7.58 -0.74
CA LEU A 82 -14.59 -6.84 -0.22
C LEU A 82 -15.03 -5.40 -0.01
N LEU A 83 -15.20 -5.00 1.24
CA LEU A 83 -15.55 -3.62 1.60
C LEU A 83 -14.37 -2.70 1.30
N VAL A 84 -14.63 -1.58 0.65
CA VAL A 84 -13.59 -0.65 0.19
C VAL A 84 -13.60 0.63 1.03
N ARG A 85 -14.78 1.23 1.23
CA ARG A 85 -14.93 2.50 1.96
C ARG A 85 -16.36 2.65 2.49
N ALA A 86 -16.47 3.11 3.74
CA ALA A 86 -17.74 3.58 4.29
C ALA A 86 -18.17 4.90 3.63
N LEU A 87 -19.46 5.10 3.41
CA LEU A 87 -20.04 6.32 2.88
C LEU A 87 -20.78 7.09 3.98
N PRO A 88 -20.93 8.42 3.84
CA PRO A 88 -21.59 9.26 4.85
C PRO A 88 -23.05 8.87 5.16
N ASP A 89 -23.74 8.20 4.23
CA ASP A 89 -25.11 7.74 4.35
C ASP A 89 -25.23 6.38 5.07
N GLY A 90 -24.14 5.84 5.62
CA GLY A 90 -24.09 4.55 6.30
C GLY A 90 -23.97 3.34 5.38
N THR A 91 -24.00 3.54 4.07
CA THR A 91 -23.72 2.48 3.09
C THR A 91 -22.21 2.30 2.88
N TRP A 92 -21.82 1.25 2.14
CA TRP A 92 -20.43 0.96 1.84
C TRP A 92 -20.20 0.77 0.34
N LEU A 93 -19.05 1.24 -0.12
CA LEU A 93 -18.50 0.77 -1.39
C LEU A 93 -17.87 -0.60 -1.17
N ALA A 94 -18.17 -1.54 -2.06
CA ALA A 94 -17.65 -2.90 -2.02
C ALA A 94 -17.34 -3.42 -3.42
N MET A 95 -16.36 -4.28 -3.53
CA MET A 95 -16.20 -5.18 -4.69
C MET A 95 -16.89 -6.50 -4.37
N GLY A 96 -17.47 -7.14 -5.39
CA GLY A 96 -18.21 -8.38 -5.17
C GLY A 96 -17.88 -9.46 -6.19
N HIS A 97 -17.79 -10.71 -5.72
CA HIS A 97 -17.59 -11.89 -6.56
C HIS A 97 -18.64 -12.97 -6.25
N PRO A 98 -19.25 -13.62 -7.29
CA PRO A 98 -19.16 -13.34 -8.71
C PRO A 98 -19.95 -12.08 -9.12
N GLY A 99 -19.28 -11.16 -9.83
CA GLY A 99 -19.80 -9.82 -10.11
C GLY A 99 -21.16 -9.80 -10.83
N GLY A 100 -21.34 -10.58 -11.87
CA GLY A 100 -22.59 -10.60 -12.68
C GLY A 100 -23.82 -11.12 -11.93
N LYS A 101 -23.66 -11.70 -10.75
CA LYS A 101 -24.77 -12.26 -9.93
C LYS A 101 -25.18 -11.37 -8.75
N LEU A 102 -24.37 -10.35 -8.42
CA LEU A 102 -24.62 -9.41 -7.32
C LEU A 102 -25.24 -8.14 -7.90
N LYS A 103 -26.57 -8.20 -8.16
CA LYS A 103 -27.38 -7.12 -8.73
C LYS A 103 -28.16 -6.39 -7.63
N PRO A 104 -28.66 -5.17 -7.87
CA PRO A 104 -29.51 -4.44 -6.91
C PRO A 104 -30.68 -5.29 -6.41
N GLY A 105 -30.98 -5.19 -5.12
CA GLY A 105 -32.00 -5.96 -4.41
C GLY A 105 -31.59 -7.39 -4.06
N ARG A 106 -30.37 -7.85 -4.41
CA ARG A 106 -29.84 -9.15 -4.01
C ARG A 106 -29.06 -9.05 -2.72
N THR A 107 -29.12 -10.11 -1.90
CA THR A 107 -28.44 -10.19 -0.63
C THR A 107 -27.31 -11.22 -0.62
N VAL A 108 -26.30 -10.97 0.21
CA VAL A 108 -25.24 -11.90 0.59
C VAL A 108 -25.34 -12.09 2.12
N ARG A 109 -25.58 -13.30 2.58
CA ARG A 109 -25.69 -13.66 4.00
C ARG A 109 -24.35 -14.12 4.56
N PHE A 110 -23.99 -13.66 5.75
CA PHE A 110 -22.74 -13.97 6.48
C PHE A 110 -23.02 -14.77 7.76
N GLY A 111 -24.06 -15.60 7.77
CA GLY A 111 -24.58 -16.33 8.91
C GLY A 111 -26.06 -16.04 9.07
N ASP A 112 -26.59 -16.29 10.26
CA ASP A 112 -28.03 -16.13 10.53
C ASP A 112 -28.40 -14.70 10.96
N ASP A 113 -27.42 -13.91 11.38
CA ASP A 113 -27.62 -12.61 12.03
C ASP A 113 -27.12 -11.41 11.19
N SER A 114 -26.48 -11.65 10.04
CA SER A 114 -25.96 -10.57 9.18
C SER A 114 -26.06 -10.88 7.71
N ALA A 115 -26.41 -9.87 6.92
CA ALA A 115 -26.36 -9.88 5.48
C ALA A 115 -26.01 -8.49 4.94
N ALA A 116 -25.58 -8.43 3.69
CA ALA A 116 -25.45 -7.18 2.93
C ALA A 116 -26.37 -7.23 1.71
N GLU A 117 -27.15 -6.17 1.51
CA GLU A 117 -27.96 -5.97 0.33
C GLU A 117 -27.18 -5.09 -0.68
N ILE A 118 -27.25 -5.47 -1.94
CA ILE A 118 -26.70 -4.68 -3.05
C ILE A 118 -27.70 -3.58 -3.37
N VAL A 119 -27.34 -2.34 -3.08
CA VAL A 119 -28.18 -1.16 -3.35
C VAL A 119 -28.02 -0.73 -4.80
N GLU A 120 -26.78 -0.70 -5.31
CA GLU A 120 -26.46 -0.18 -6.62
C GLU A 120 -25.20 -0.87 -7.18
N VAL A 121 -25.14 -1.02 -8.52
CA VAL A 121 -23.94 -1.45 -9.23
C VAL A 121 -23.32 -0.21 -9.88
N LEU A 122 -22.08 0.07 -9.48
CA LEU A 122 -21.26 1.17 -9.97
C LEU A 122 -20.27 0.67 -11.03
N GLY A 123 -19.60 1.57 -11.71
CA GLY A 123 -18.54 1.23 -12.66
C GLY A 123 -17.32 0.57 -11.98
N GLY A 124 -16.43 -0.05 -12.77
CA GLY A 124 -15.17 -0.62 -12.27
C GLY A 124 -15.31 -1.84 -11.34
N GLY A 125 -16.46 -2.51 -11.32
CA GLY A 125 -16.74 -3.66 -10.47
C GLY A 125 -17.21 -3.28 -9.06
N LEU A 126 -17.36 -2.00 -8.76
CA LEU A 126 -17.84 -1.48 -7.48
C LEU A 126 -19.35 -1.61 -7.33
N ARG A 127 -19.79 -1.74 -6.10
CA ARG A 127 -21.18 -1.77 -5.66
C ARG A 127 -21.35 -0.90 -4.44
N ARG A 128 -22.52 -0.30 -4.31
CA ARG A 128 -22.98 0.25 -3.04
C ARG A 128 -23.79 -0.82 -2.32
N VAL A 129 -23.45 -1.07 -1.07
CA VAL A 129 -24.10 -2.09 -0.25
C VAL A 129 -24.55 -1.50 1.07
N THR A 130 -25.64 -2.04 1.62
CA THR A 130 -26.12 -1.74 2.97
C THR A 130 -26.16 -3.02 3.79
N PHE A 131 -25.85 -2.93 5.07
CA PHE A 131 -25.97 -4.07 5.98
C PHE A 131 -27.39 -4.18 6.51
N VAL A 132 -27.89 -5.41 6.53
CA VAL A 132 -29.24 -5.77 7.00
C VAL A 132 -29.15 -6.96 7.95
N GLY A 133 -30.08 -7.03 8.91
CA GLY A 133 -30.08 -8.07 9.95
C GLY A 133 -29.86 -7.46 11.33
N GLN A 134 -29.31 -8.25 12.24
CA GLN A 134 -29.08 -7.84 13.64
C GLN A 134 -27.76 -7.09 13.84
N LEU A 135 -26.80 -7.32 12.94
CA LEU A 135 -25.46 -6.73 13.01
C LEU A 135 -25.30 -5.60 11.98
N ASP A 136 -24.72 -4.50 12.40
CA ASP A 136 -24.23 -3.45 11.53
C ASP A 136 -22.94 -3.86 10.81
N ALA A 137 -22.38 -2.96 9.98
CA ALA A 137 -21.15 -3.21 9.25
C ALA A 137 -19.98 -3.54 10.19
N SER A 138 -19.81 -2.78 11.26
CA SER A 138 -18.69 -2.94 12.20
C SER A 138 -18.75 -4.28 12.92
N ALA A 139 -19.90 -4.62 13.48
CA ALA A 139 -20.12 -5.91 14.14
C ALA A 139 -19.99 -7.09 13.17
N THR A 140 -20.47 -6.93 11.93
CA THR A 140 -20.30 -7.93 10.87
C THR A 140 -18.83 -8.15 10.52
N LEU A 141 -18.05 -7.08 10.35
CA LEU A 141 -16.61 -7.19 10.10
C LEU A 141 -15.86 -7.83 11.27
N ALA A 142 -16.22 -7.48 12.51
CA ALA A 142 -15.60 -8.07 13.69
C ALA A 142 -15.83 -9.58 13.76
N LYS A 143 -17.04 -10.04 13.43
CA LYS A 143 -17.46 -11.44 13.56
C LYS A 143 -17.09 -12.30 12.34
N TYR A 144 -17.28 -11.79 11.13
CA TYR A 144 -17.17 -12.55 9.88
C TYR A 144 -16.06 -12.08 8.97
N GLY A 145 -15.44 -10.94 9.27
CA GLY A 145 -14.41 -10.34 8.44
C GLY A 145 -13.10 -11.12 8.45
N ALA A 146 -12.51 -11.25 7.27
CA ALA A 146 -11.17 -11.79 7.05
C ALA A 146 -10.23 -10.71 6.52
N VAL A 147 -8.94 -10.86 6.82
CA VAL A 147 -7.89 -10.00 6.26
C VAL A 147 -7.90 -10.10 4.73
N PRO A 148 -7.98 -8.99 4.00
CA PRO A 148 -8.03 -8.99 2.54
C PRO A 148 -6.63 -9.17 1.93
N LEU A 149 -6.06 -10.37 2.08
CA LEU A 149 -4.76 -10.68 1.47
C LEU A 149 -4.81 -10.43 -0.04
N PRO A 150 -3.72 -9.92 -0.64
CA PRO A 150 -3.60 -9.70 -2.07
C PRO A 150 -3.77 -10.99 -2.88
N PRO A 151 -4.26 -10.92 -4.15
CA PRO A 151 -4.56 -12.11 -4.95
C PRO A 151 -3.35 -12.96 -5.32
N TYR A 152 -2.12 -12.42 -5.24
CA TYR A 152 -0.90 -13.19 -5.47
C TYR A 152 -0.48 -14.03 -4.26
N ILE A 153 -1.09 -13.85 -3.09
CA ILE A 153 -1.00 -14.76 -1.95
C ILE A 153 -2.08 -15.81 -2.14
N GLN A 154 -1.68 -16.99 -2.66
CA GLN A 154 -2.58 -18.04 -3.11
C GLN A 154 -2.99 -19.02 -1.99
N ARG A 155 -3.20 -18.49 -0.79
CA ARG A 155 -3.70 -19.25 0.35
C ARG A 155 -4.82 -18.49 1.06
N PRO A 156 -5.70 -19.16 1.80
CA PRO A 156 -6.68 -18.48 2.63
C PRO A 156 -6.00 -17.67 3.75
N PRO A 157 -6.64 -16.58 4.21
CA PRO A 157 -6.18 -15.85 5.39
C PRO A 157 -6.16 -16.75 6.62
N ARG A 158 -5.12 -16.61 7.45
CA ARG A 158 -4.97 -17.28 8.73
C ARG A 158 -5.17 -16.28 9.88
N PRO A 159 -5.44 -16.72 11.12
CA PRO A 159 -5.57 -15.81 12.26
C PRO A 159 -4.36 -14.89 12.45
N GLU A 160 -3.16 -15.41 12.21
CA GLU A 160 -1.89 -14.67 12.36
C GLU A 160 -1.77 -13.52 11.34
N ASP A 161 -2.45 -13.60 10.19
CA ASP A 161 -2.41 -12.52 9.18
C ASP A 161 -3.05 -11.23 9.71
N ARG A 162 -3.94 -11.28 10.72
CA ARG A 162 -4.50 -10.08 11.36
C ARG A 162 -3.40 -9.19 11.96
N GLU A 163 -2.35 -9.81 12.49
CA GLU A 163 -1.20 -9.12 13.04
C GLU A 163 -0.07 -8.98 12.02
N ARG A 164 0.17 -10.02 11.21
CA ARG A 164 1.33 -10.06 10.31
C ARG A 164 1.14 -9.20 9.06
N TYR A 165 -0.09 -9.03 8.57
CA TYR A 165 -0.44 -8.12 7.48
C TYR A 165 -0.81 -6.72 8.01
N GLN A 166 -0.06 -6.25 9.04
CA GLN A 166 -0.24 -4.98 9.72
C GLN A 166 1.11 -4.42 10.12
N THR A 167 1.31 -3.10 9.99
CA THR A 167 2.51 -2.45 10.52
C THR A 167 2.45 -2.37 12.03
N VAL A 168 3.61 -2.33 12.70
CA VAL A 168 3.71 -2.21 14.17
C VAL A 168 3.29 -0.83 14.68
N TYR A 169 3.04 0.11 13.78
CA TYR A 169 2.64 1.49 14.06
C TYR A 169 1.28 1.86 13.44
N ALA A 170 0.46 0.86 13.07
CA ALA A 170 -0.86 1.11 12.51
C ALA A 170 -1.82 1.68 13.58
N GLU A 171 -2.50 2.79 13.24
CA GLU A 171 -3.36 3.54 14.17
C GLU A 171 -4.79 3.69 13.68
N HIS A 172 -5.01 4.10 12.41
CA HIS A 172 -6.31 4.48 11.87
C HIS A 172 -6.89 3.42 10.95
N ASP A 173 -8.06 2.88 11.32
CA ASP A 173 -8.78 1.89 10.51
C ASP A 173 -9.26 2.49 9.18
N GLY A 174 -9.25 1.69 8.10
CA GLY A 174 -9.81 2.10 6.80
C GLY A 174 -9.13 1.51 5.57
N SER A 175 -7.93 0.96 5.69
CA SER A 175 -7.23 0.36 4.56
C SER A 175 -7.68 -1.06 4.26
N VAL A 176 -7.75 -1.41 2.97
CA VAL A 176 -7.90 -2.81 2.50
C VAL A 176 -6.55 -3.47 2.17
N ALA A 177 -5.47 -2.72 2.21
CA ALA A 177 -4.11 -3.23 2.05
C ALA A 177 -3.17 -2.61 3.06
N ALA A 178 -2.16 -3.36 3.51
CA ALA A 178 -1.13 -2.82 4.39
C ALA A 178 -0.17 -1.90 3.61
N PRO A 179 0.38 -0.84 4.23
CA PRO A 179 1.55 -0.13 3.70
C PRO A 179 2.79 -1.04 3.81
N THR A 180 2.98 -1.92 2.82
CA THR A 180 3.81 -3.13 2.90
C THR A 180 5.28 -2.86 3.18
N ALA A 181 5.83 -1.72 2.76
CA ALA A 181 7.20 -1.33 3.12
C ALA A 181 7.39 -1.13 4.63
N GLY A 182 6.30 -0.86 5.35
CA GLY A 182 6.29 -0.75 6.80
C GLY A 182 6.28 -2.09 7.54
N LEU A 183 5.97 -3.19 6.86
CA LEU A 183 5.90 -4.52 7.48
C LEU A 183 7.26 -5.04 7.97
N HIS A 184 8.36 -4.49 7.48
CA HIS A 184 9.72 -4.86 7.86
C HIS A 184 10.15 -4.31 9.22
N PHE A 185 9.51 -3.21 9.68
CA PHE A 185 9.89 -2.58 10.94
C PHE A 185 9.42 -3.37 12.15
N THR A 186 10.28 -3.37 13.16
CA THR A 186 9.94 -3.75 14.54
C THR A 186 9.95 -2.52 15.43
N PRO A 187 9.27 -2.53 16.58
CA PRO A 187 9.35 -1.42 17.54
C PRO A 187 10.80 -1.11 17.96
N ALA A 188 11.63 -2.15 18.15
CA ALA A 188 13.03 -2.00 18.52
C ALA A 188 13.86 -1.30 17.41
N LEU A 189 13.59 -1.60 16.11
CA LEU A 189 14.31 -0.94 15.02
C LEU A 189 13.90 0.54 14.90
N LEU A 190 12.62 0.86 15.04
CA LEU A 190 12.14 2.24 15.04
C LEU A 190 12.74 3.03 16.21
N GLU A 191 12.84 2.43 17.38
CA GLU A 191 13.46 3.07 18.55
C GLU A 191 14.96 3.33 18.31
N ARG A 192 15.70 2.37 17.72
CA ARG A 192 17.10 2.60 17.33
C ARG A 192 17.27 3.77 16.36
N ILE A 193 16.35 3.91 15.39
CA ILE A 193 16.33 5.02 14.43
C ILE A 193 16.14 6.37 15.18
N LYS A 194 15.18 6.44 16.11
CA LYS A 194 14.94 7.64 16.93
C LYS A 194 16.15 8.01 17.79
N GLN A 195 16.77 7.02 18.43
CA GLN A 195 17.95 7.23 19.29
C GLN A 195 19.16 7.80 18.53
N ARG A 196 19.20 7.62 17.21
CA ARG A 196 20.21 8.26 16.34
C ARG A 196 19.86 9.71 15.96
N GLY A 197 18.73 10.24 16.42
CA GLY A 197 18.29 11.61 16.17
C GLY A 197 17.37 11.79 14.98
N THR A 198 17.07 10.71 14.23
CA THR A 198 16.11 10.75 13.11
C THR A 198 14.69 10.95 13.62
N ALA A 199 13.97 11.91 13.04
CA ALA A 199 12.56 12.12 13.37
C ALA A 199 11.66 11.07 12.69
N LEU A 200 10.58 10.68 13.37
CA LEU A 200 9.50 9.91 12.78
C LEU A 200 8.28 10.80 12.62
N ALA A 201 7.78 10.92 11.40
CA ALA A 201 6.54 11.60 11.06
C ALA A 201 5.52 10.59 10.55
N THR A 202 4.24 10.82 10.79
CA THR A 202 3.18 9.91 10.38
C THR A 202 2.14 10.62 9.53
N LEU A 203 1.61 9.93 8.55
CA LEU A 203 0.46 10.36 7.77
C LEU A 203 -0.52 9.21 7.60
N ASP A 204 -1.73 9.50 7.20
CA ASP A 204 -2.73 8.48 6.88
C ASP A 204 -3.04 8.53 5.38
N LEU A 205 -2.96 7.39 4.71
CA LEU A 205 -3.52 7.16 3.38
C LEU A 205 -4.21 5.81 3.39
N GLN A 206 -5.51 5.81 3.14
CA GLN A 206 -6.34 4.62 3.11
C GLN A 206 -6.18 3.89 1.77
N ILE A 207 -5.47 2.77 1.80
CA ILE A 207 -5.11 2.02 0.60
C ILE A 207 -6.30 1.21 0.10
N GLY A 208 -6.71 1.50 -1.14
CA GLY A 208 -7.78 0.79 -1.82
C GLY A 208 -7.31 -0.49 -2.54
N PRO A 209 -8.26 -1.30 -3.06
CA PRO A 209 -7.95 -2.56 -3.76
C PRO A 209 -7.29 -2.37 -5.12
N GLY A 210 -7.30 -1.14 -5.67
CA GLY A 210 -6.66 -0.80 -6.95
C GLY A 210 -5.16 -1.05 -6.98
N THR A 211 -4.49 -0.99 -5.82
CA THR A 211 -3.05 -1.22 -5.67
C THR A 211 -2.58 -2.60 -6.18
N PHE A 212 -3.49 -3.59 -6.24
CA PHE A 212 -3.15 -4.95 -6.67
C PHE A 212 -3.50 -5.25 -8.12
N LYS A 213 -4.03 -4.27 -8.87
CA LYS A 213 -4.38 -4.46 -10.27
C LYS A 213 -3.23 -4.04 -11.18
N PRO A 214 -2.85 -4.85 -12.17
CA PRO A 214 -2.01 -4.39 -13.26
C PRO A 214 -2.70 -3.26 -14.03
N VAL A 215 -1.89 -2.42 -14.69
CA VAL A 215 -2.41 -1.45 -15.66
C VAL A 215 -2.84 -2.19 -16.92
N GLU A 216 -4.09 -2.05 -17.32
CA GLU A 216 -4.69 -2.78 -18.45
C GLU A 216 -4.74 -1.95 -19.75
N VAL A 217 -4.33 -0.70 -19.71
CA VAL A 217 -4.26 0.21 -20.86
C VAL A 217 -2.86 0.21 -21.47
N ASP A 218 -2.74 0.53 -22.77
CA ASP A 218 -1.43 0.61 -23.44
C ASP A 218 -0.73 1.95 -23.20
N ASP A 219 -1.48 3.05 -23.15
CA ASP A 219 -0.96 4.38 -22.84
C ASP A 219 -1.15 4.69 -21.35
N LEU A 220 -0.08 5.11 -20.70
CA LEU A 220 -0.11 5.47 -19.28
C LEU A 220 -1.06 6.63 -18.97
N ALA A 221 -1.23 7.55 -19.91
CA ALA A 221 -2.12 8.71 -19.76
C ALA A 221 -3.60 8.31 -19.65
N ASP A 222 -3.97 7.16 -20.18
CA ASP A 222 -5.36 6.67 -20.18
C ASP A 222 -5.70 5.87 -18.92
N HIS A 223 -4.72 5.64 -18.01
CA HIS A 223 -4.96 4.85 -16.80
C HIS A 223 -5.76 5.61 -15.76
N PRO A 224 -6.99 5.15 -15.40
CA PRO A 224 -7.79 5.78 -14.36
C PRO A 224 -7.24 5.39 -12.98
N MET A 225 -6.50 6.30 -12.33
CA MET A 225 -6.10 6.09 -10.94
C MET A 225 -7.30 6.19 -10.01
N HIS A 226 -7.42 5.20 -9.11
CA HIS A 226 -8.41 5.26 -8.04
C HIS A 226 -8.02 6.32 -7.01
N ALA A 227 -9.02 7.10 -6.59
CA ALA A 227 -8.85 8.06 -5.52
C ALA A 227 -8.70 7.34 -4.17
N GLU A 228 -7.71 7.75 -3.38
CA GLU A 228 -7.45 7.24 -2.04
C GLU A 228 -7.43 8.41 -1.05
N ALA A 229 -8.18 8.26 0.04
CA ALA A 229 -8.28 9.29 1.07
C ALA A 229 -6.97 9.41 1.84
N TYR A 230 -6.51 10.65 2.06
CA TYR A 230 -5.31 10.92 2.85
C TYR A 230 -5.56 11.99 3.91
N ARG A 231 -4.67 12.00 4.92
CA ARG A 231 -4.57 13.03 5.94
C ARG A 231 -3.11 13.27 6.34
N VAL A 232 -2.73 14.55 6.37
CA VAL A 232 -1.44 15.04 6.90
C VAL A 232 -1.76 16.09 7.96
N SER A 233 -1.33 15.88 9.20
CA SER A 233 -1.56 16.83 10.28
C SER A 233 -0.60 18.03 10.22
N ASP A 234 -0.93 19.11 10.95
CA ASP A 234 -0.07 20.28 11.09
C ASP A 234 1.28 19.89 11.67
N GLU A 235 1.28 19.06 12.72
CA GLU A 235 2.52 18.61 13.39
C GLU A 235 3.41 17.80 12.42
N THR A 236 2.82 16.96 11.57
CA THR A 236 3.56 16.21 10.56
C THR A 236 4.17 17.12 9.52
N ALA A 237 3.40 18.07 9.00
CA ALA A 237 3.88 19.02 8.01
C ALA A 237 5.00 19.91 8.58
N ASP A 238 4.82 20.44 9.79
CA ASP A 238 5.80 21.27 10.47
C ASP A 238 7.10 20.53 10.73
N LEU A 239 7.01 19.29 11.23
CA LEU A 239 8.18 18.44 11.50
C LEU A 239 8.98 18.15 10.23
N ILE A 240 8.31 17.78 9.13
CA ILE A 240 8.99 17.52 7.84
C ILE A 240 9.68 18.80 7.34
N ASN A 241 8.97 19.93 7.36
CA ASN A 241 9.49 21.22 6.90
C ASN A 241 10.67 21.71 7.77
N GLU A 242 10.61 21.51 9.08
CA GLU A 242 11.71 21.83 10.01
C GLU A 242 12.96 21.01 9.67
N ARG A 243 12.82 19.69 9.53
CA ARG A 243 13.93 18.79 9.22
C ARG A 243 14.57 19.13 7.87
N ARG A 244 13.79 19.43 6.85
CA ARG A 244 14.32 19.87 5.55
C ARG A 244 15.09 21.19 5.65
N ARG A 245 14.57 22.18 6.39
CA ARG A 245 15.30 23.45 6.63
C ARG A 245 16.61 23.25 7.38
N ALA A 246 16.68 22.24 8.24
CA ALA A 246 17.91 21.84 8.93
C ALA A 246 18.90 21.04 8.06
N GLY A 247 18.59 20.78 6.77
CA GLY A 247 19.42 20.02 5.84
C GLY A 247 19.22 18.50 5.89
N GLY A 248 18.21 18.02 6.63
CA GLY A 248 17.80 16.62 6.65
C GLY A 248 17.04 16.24 5.39
N ARG A 249 16.97 14.93 5.12
CA ARG A 249 16.28 14.33 3.96
C ARG A 249 14.98 13.69 4.37
N VAL A 250 14.01 13.73 3.47
CA VAL A 250 12.70 13.09 3.64
C VAL A 250 12.75 11.67 3.09
N TRP A 251 12.65 10.70 3.97
CA TRP A 251 12.49 9.29 3.64
C TRP A 251 11.01 8.91 3.59
N ALA A 252 10.52 8.50 2.44
CA ALA A 252 9.20 7.91 2.32
C ALA A 252 9.27 6.39 2.55
N VAL A 253 8.48 5.88 3.50
CA VAL A 253 8.30 4.44 3.70
C VAL A 253 7.05 3.99 2.95
N GLY A 254 7.28 3.48 1.74
CA GLY A 254 6.25 3.03 0.81
C GLY A 254 5.80 4.09 -0.18
N THR A 255 5.30 3.60 -1.31
CA THR A 255 4.78 4.42 -2.41
C THR A 255 3.55 5.25 -2.03
N THR A 256 2.80 4.82 -1.02
CA THR A 256 1.66 5.57 -0.45
C THR A 256 2.11 6.87 0.20
N VAL A 257 3.21 6.84 0.94
CA VAL A 257 3.81 8.04 1.54
C VAL A 257 4.30 8.98 0.44
N VAL A 258 4.97 8.45 -0.60
CA VAL A 258 5.39 9.27 -1.76
C VAL A 258 4.20 10.01 -2.36
N ARG A 259 3.13 9.27 -2.70
CA ARG A 259 1.94 9.85 -3.34
C ARG A 259 1.28 10.92 -2.46
N THR A 260 1.18 10.69 -1.16
CA THR A 260 0.60 11.67 -0.24
C THR A 260 1.46 12.93 -0.16
N LEU A 261 2.76 12.79 0.10
CA LEU A 261 3.66 13.94 0.22
C LEU A 261 3.74 14.75 -1.07
N GLU A 262 3.83 14.08 -2.23
CA GLU A 262 3.84 14.78 -3.53
C GLU A 262 2.48 15.44 -3.86
N THR A 263 1.36 14.94 -3.32
CA THR A 263 0.05 15.58 -3.46
C THR A 263 -0.03 16.88 -2.68
N VAL A 264 0.51 16.92 -1.47
CA VAL A 264 0.41 18.09 -0.57
C VAL A 264 1.60 19.04 -0.67
N ALA A 265 2.62 18.70 -1.42
CA ALA A 265 3.80 19.53 -1.61
C ALA A 265 3.50 20.77 -2.44
N ALA A 266 3.87 21.94 -1.93
CA ALA A 266 3.90 23.18 -2.68
C ALA A 266 5.01 23.14 -3.77
N PRO A 267 5.00 24.09 -4.74
CA PRO A 267 6.04 24.13 -5.78
C PRO A 267 7.46 24.25 -5.26
N ASP A 268 7.68 24.85 -4.10
CA ASP A 268 8.97 24.97 -3.40
C ASP A 268 9.33 23.74 -2.56
N GLY A 269 8.47 22.74 -2.55
CA GLY A 269 8.63 21.50 -1.77
C GLY A 269 8.15 21.59 -0.32
N THR A 270 7.59 22.72 0.12
CA THR A 270 6.98 22.84 1.45
C THR A 270 5.78 21.91 1.57
N ILE A 271 5.73 21.11 2.62
CA ILE A 271 4.59 20.24 2.93
C ILE A 271 3.48 21.05 3.57
N ARG A 272 2.27 20.93 3.03
CA ARG A 272 1.07 21.55 3.59
C ARG A 272 0.23 20.52 4.34
N PRO A 273 -0.28 20.84 5.52
CA PRO A 273 -1.23 19.96 6.20
C PRO A 273 -2.56 19.96 5.44
N GLY A 274 -3.35 18.90 5.63
CA GLY A 274 -4.67 18.80 5.05
C GLY A 274 -5.16 17.36 4.93
N ALA A 275 -6.41 17.24 4.50
CA ALA A 275 -7.05 15.97 4.21
C ALA A 275 -7.80 16.08 2.88
N GLY A 276 -7.91 14.98 2.16
CA GLY A 276 -8.59 14.93 0.87
C GLY A 276 -8.42 13.56 0.20
N ASP A 277 -8.72 13.53 -1.08
CA ASP A 277 -8.50 12.35 -1.92
C ASP A 277 -7.32 12.62 -2.88
N THR A 278 -6.45 11.63 -3.09
CA THR A 278 -5.39 11.67 -4.10
C THR A 278 -5.59 10.60 -5.17
N ASN A 279 -5.56 11.02 -6.41
CA ASN A 279 -5.48 10.15 -7.59
C ASN A 279 -4.17 10.35 -8.33
N LEU A 280 -3.14 10.86 -7.66
CA LEU A 280 -1.84 11.16 -8.26
C LEU A 280 -1.22 9.87 -8.83
N PHE A 281 -1.01 9.86 -10.15
CA PHE A 281 -0.28 8.83 -10.88
C PHE A 281 1.12 9.34 -11.21
N ILE A 282 2.13 8.73 -10.62
CA ILE A 282 3.54 9.11 -10.80
C ILE A 282 4.21 8.13 -11.76
N TYR A 283 4.68 8.65 -12.89
CA TYR A 283 5.52 7.96 -13.89
C TYR A 283 6.43 8.98 -14.59
N SER A 284 7.46 8.50 -15.29
CA SER A 284 8.44 9.39 -15.97
C SER A 284 7.86 10.08 -17.21
N PRO A 285 8.15 11.41 -17.40
CA PRO A 285 8.96 12.25 -16.50
C PRO A 285 8.16 12.82 -15.33
N TYR A 286 8.73 12.78 -14.11
CA TYR A 286 8.14 13.38 -12.91
C TYR A 286 9.21 14.09 -12.08
N THR A 287 8.92 15.29 -11.58
CA THR A 287 9.81 16.03 -10.68
C THR A 287 9.33 15.90 -9.26
N PHE A 288 10.03 15.12 -8.45
CA PHE A 288 9.77 14.98 -7.03
C PHE A 288 10.13 16.25 -6.28
N ARG A 289 9.23 16.71 -5.41
CA ARG A 289 9.36 17.96 -4.63
C ARG A 289 9.54 17.72 -3.15
N ALA A 290 8.95 16.64 -2.66
CA ALA A 290 8.84 16.36 -1.22
C ALA A 290 9.76 15.23 -0.77
N VAL A 291 10.01 14.24 -1.62
CA VAL A 291 10.67 12.99 -1.22
C VAL A 291 12.09 12.92 -1.77
N ASP A 292 13.06 12.75 -0.86
CA ASP A 292 14.47 12.63 -1.19
C ASP A 292 14.92 11.18 -1.32
N ARG A 293 14.34 10.28 -0.52
CA ARG A 293 14.70 8.87 -0.42
C ARG A 293 13.46 7.99 -0.27
N LEU A 294 13.52 6.77 -0.79
CA LEU A 294 12.38 5.84 -0.80
C LEU A 294 12.79 4.47 -0.28
N LEU A 295 12.04 3.97 0.71
CA LEU A 295 12.02 2.56 1.09
C LEU A 295 10.74 1.92 0.56
N THR A 296 10.85 0.81 -0.18
CA THR A 296 9.71 0.15 -0.82
C THR A 296 9.92 -1.37 -0.91
N ASN A 297 8.86 -2.11 -1.27
CA ASN A 297 8.96 -3.52 -1.67
C ASN A 297 9.24 -3.61 -3.17
N PHE A 298 9.50 -4.83 -3.66
CA PHE A 298 9.48 -5.12 -5.09
C PHE A 298 8.02 -5.28 -5.57
N HIS A 299 7.68 -4.60 -6.66
CA HIS A 299 6.29 -4.47 -7.15
C HIS A 299 6.02 -5.36 -8.36
N LEU A 300 4.72 -5.60 -8.62
CA LEU A 300 4.25 -6.37 -9.77
C LEU A 300 4.71 -5.75 -11.10
N PRO A 301 4.97 -6.58 -12.14
CA PRO A 301 5.12 -6.09 -13.50
C PRO A 301 3.87 -5.30 -13.93
N ARG A 302 4.08 -4.30 -14.76
CA ARG A 302 3.03 -3.41 -15.30
C ARG A 302 2.18 -2.68 -14.24
N SER A 303 2.67 -2.56 -13.00
CA SER A 303 1.93 -1.87 -11.93
C SER A 303 2.29 -0.38 -11.88
N THR A 304 1.32 0.43 -11.44
CA THR A 304 1.53 1.86 -11.17
C THR A 304 2.64 2.10 -10.15
N LEU A 305 2.85 1.14 -9.23
CA LEU A 305 3.87 1.21 -8.20
C LEU A 305 5.28 1.01 -8.77
N LEU A 306 5.47 0.08 -9.71
CA LEU A 306 6.74 -0.07 -10.43
C LEU A 306 7.07 1.18 -11.23
N MET A 307 6.06 1.77 -11.89
CA MET A 307 6.21 3.00 -12.66
C MET A 307 6.67 4.17 -11.78
N LEU A 308 6.09 4.32 -10.57
CA LEU A 308 6.52 5.30 -9.58
C LEU A 308 7.98 5.06 -9.15
N VAL A 309 8.35 3.82 -8.84
CA VAL A 309 9.73 3.49 -8.43
C VAL A 309 10.71 3.77 -9.57
N CYS A 310 10.35 3.45 -10.82
CA CYS A 310 11.15 3.78 -12.00
C CYS A 310 11.27 5.30 -12.24
N ALA A 311 10.20 6.05 -11.99
CA ALA A 311 10.26 7.51 -12.06
C ALA A 311 11.19 8.10 -10.99
N PHE A 312 11.22 7.49 -9.79
CA PHE A 312 12.05 7.93 -8.67
C PHE A 312 13.53 7.53 -8.82
N GLY A 313 13.81 6.30 -9.22
CA GLY A 313 15.17 5.74 -9.28
C GLY A 313 15.85 5.80 -10.66
N GLY A 314 15.09 6.18 -11.70
CA GLY A 314 15.52 6.06 -13.10
C GLY A 314 15.20 4.65 -13.64
N TYR A 315 14.51 4.61 -14.78
CA TYR A 315 13.99 3.38 -15.39
C TYR A 315 15.06 2.28 -15.52
N GLU A 316 16.16 2.57 -16.22
CA GLU A 316 17.23 1.60 -16.49
C GLU A 316 17.86 1.04 -15.19
N ARG A 317 18.06 1.91 -14.20
CA ARG A 317 18.67 1.54 -12.92
C ARG A 317 17.74 0.64 -12.11
N VAL A 318 16.47 0.98 -12.06
CA VAL A 318 15.46 0.19 -11.32
C VAL A 318 15.25 -1.16 -11.99
N MET A 319 15.07 -1.22 -13.32
CA MET A 319 14.90 -2.48 -14.02
C MET A 319 16.11 -3.40 -13.89
N ARG A 320 17.34 -2.85 -13.92
CA ARG A 320 18.55 -3.61 -13.62
C ARG A 320 18.55 -4.14 -12.18
N ALA A 321 18.14 -3.32 -11.18
CA ALA A 321 18.06 -3.75 -9.79
C ALA A 321 17.02 -4.87 -9.59
N TYR A 322 15.92 -4.83 -10.34
CA TYR A 322 14.91 -5.91 -10.35
C TYR A 322 15.49 -7.20 -10.96
N GLY A 323 16.23 -7.09 -12.07
CA GLY A 323 16.94 -8.24 -12.66
C GLY A 323 17.90 -8.89 -11.67
N GLU A 324 18.75 -8.09 -11.02
CA GLU A 324 19.68 -8.55 -9.98
C GLU A 324 18.97 -9.14 -8.76
N ALA A 325 17.84 -8.54 -8.32
CA ALA A 325 17.04 -9.10 -7.23
C ALA A 325 16.49 -10.50 -7.58
N ILE A 326 16.08 -10.73 -8.83
CA ILE A 326 15.61 -12.03 -9.31
C ILE A 326 16.78 -13.04 -9.32
N GLU A 327 17.94 -12.68 -9.88
CA GLU A 327 19.14 -13.52 -9.94
C GLU A 327 19.62 -13.92 -8.53
N GLN A 328 19.58 -12.97 -7.59
CA GLN A 328 19.93 -13.17 -6.19
C GLN A 328 18.80 -13.80 -5.36
N ARG A 329 17.67 -14.18 -6.01
CA ARG A 329 16.51 -14.83 -5.39
C ARG A 329 15.94 -14.05 -4.21
N TYR A 330 15.75 -12.74 -4.39
CA TYR A 330 14.96 -11.93 -3.47
C TYR A 330 13.50 -12.37 -3.49
N ARG A 331 12.82 -12.16 -2.37
CA ARG A 331 11.38 -12.39 -2.24
C ARG A 331 10.63 -11.15 -2.67
N PHE A 332 9.54 -11.34 -3.42
CA PHE A 332 8.79 -10.25 -4.04
C PHE A 332 7.44 -10.02 -3.36
N TYR A 333 6.90 -8.82 -3.51
CA TYR A 333 5.59 -8.30 -3.10
C TYR A 333 5.44 -8.11 -1.59
N SER A 334 4.19 -8.19 -1.05
CA SER A 334 3.84 -7.72 0.31
C SER A 334 4.68 -8.34 1.44
N TYR A 335 4.90 -9.66 1.38
CA TYR A 335 5.71 -10.39 2.36
C TYR A 335 7.15 -10.62 1.89
N GLY A 336 7.54 -9.95 0.82
CA GLY A 336 8.87 -10.06 0.24
C GLY A 336 9.93 -9.25 0.97
N ASP A 337 11.02 -8.99 0.26
CA ASP A 337 12.16 -8.21 0.71
C ASP A 337 11.99 -6.72 0.37
N ALA A 338 12.88 -5.89 0.86
CA ALA A 338 12.83 -4.45 0.70
C ALA A 338 13.87 -3.91 -0.29
N MET A 339 13.58 -2.74 -0.86
CA MET A 339 14.49 -1.95 -1.68
C MET A 339 14.54 -0.51 -1.14
N ALA A 340 15.75 0.01 -0.92
CA ALA A 340 16.00 1.41 -0.59
C ALA A 340 16.62 2.13 -1.79
N LEU A 341 16.04 3.26 -2.17
CA LEU A 341 16.57 4.16 -3.20
C LEU A 341 17.13 5.41 -2.49
N VAL A 342 18.46 5.58 -2.57
CA VAL A 342 19.23 6.60 -1.85
C VAL A 342 19.85 7.64 -2.78
#